data_2a323b6582705c761e733cd15dbaefd9
#
_entry.id   2a323b6582705c761e733cd15dbaefd9
#
_cell.length_a   1.000
_cell.length_b   1.000
_cell.length_c   1.000
_cell.angle_alpha   90.00
_cell.angle_beta   90.00
_cell.angle_gamma   90.00
#
_symmetry.space_group_name_H-M   'P 1'
#
loop_
_entity.id
_entity.type
_entity.pdbx_description
1 polymer ?
#
loop_
_entity_poly.entity_id
_entity_poly.type
_entity_poly.pdbx_seq_one_letter_code
_entity_poly.pdbx_strand_id
1 'polypeptide(L)'
;FDYRGLTVEEVTNLRSEMRKAGVEYVVLKNHIVNRAAQANGVDESFHNYLKGPSAFAFGYDDAVAPARILKDTVKKLKKCEIKGGIINGVVTDAAGMNTLADLPSREQLIARLLGSMMSPISKLAIVLGQIQEQKGGSDAAPAEAAE
;
A
#
# COMPACT_ATOMS: atom_id res chain seq x y z
N PHE A 1 1.06 -6.94 -13.59
CA PHE A 1 2.53 -6.87 -13.60
C PHE A 1 3.14 -7.96 -14.49
N ASP A 2 4.38 -7.73 -14.92
CA ASP A 2 5.15 -8.73 -15.67
C ASP A 2 5.88 -9.65 -14.69
N TYR A 3 5.72 -10.96 -14.87
CA TYR A 3 6.34 -11.99 -14.02
C TYR A 3 7.58 -12.63 -14.65
N ARG A 4 8.04 -12.13 -15.80
CA ARG A 4 9.22 -12.68 -16.47
C ARG A 4 10.47 -12.50 -15.62
N GLY A 5 11.33 -13.51 -15.67
CA GLY A 5 12.60 -13.51 -14.96
C GLY A 5 12.53 -13.92 -13.50
N LEU A 6 11.34 -14.23 -12.98
CA LEU A 6 11.18 -14.79 -11.64
C LEU A 6 11.49 -16.30 -11.65
N THR A 7 12.22 -16.75 -10.64
CA THR A 7 12.40 -18.19 -10.38
C THR A 7 11.14 -18.78 -9.74
N VAL A 8 11.01 -20.12 -9.80
CA VAL A 8 9.86 -20.82 -9.22
C VAL A 8 9.76 -20.57 -7.70
N GLU A 9 10.91 -20.50 -7.02
CA GLU A 9 10.96 -20.19 -5.58
C GLU A 9 10.47 -18.78 -5.28
N GLU A 10 10.92 -17.78 -6.07
CA GLU A 10 10.50 -16.39 -5.92
C GLU A 10 8.99 -16.23 -6.12
N VAL A 11 8.41 -16.90 -7.14
CA VAL A 11 6.97 -16.88 -7.38
C VAL A 11 6.19 -17.56 -6.26
N THR A 12 6.72 -18.66 -5.71
CA THR A 12 6.07 -19.38 -4.61
C THR A 12 6.04 -18.53 -3.33
N ASN A 13 7.15 -17.86 -3.03
CA ASN A 13 7.25 -16.94 -1.90
C ASN A 13 6.29 -15.75 -2.08
N LEU A 14 6.26 -15.15 -3.27
CA LEU A 14 5.34 -14.06 -3.60
C LEU A 14 3.87 -14.47 -3.41
N ARG A 15 3.49 -15.65 -3.89
CA ARG A 15 2.14 -16.20 -3.68
C ARG A 15 1.80 -16.38 -2.21
N SER A 16 2.78 -16.86 -1.41
CA SER A 16 2.58 -17.03 0.03
C SER A 16 2.39 -15.67 0.74
N GLU A 17 3.19 -14.66 0.40
CA GLU A 17 3.05 -13.31 0.94
C GLU A 17 1.71 -12.67 0.54
N MET A 18 1.31 -12.79 -0.73
CA MET A 18 0.02 -12.27 -1.20
C MET A 18 -1.15 -12.95 -0.51
N ARG A 19 -1.11 -14.27 -0.37
CA ARG A 19 -2.18 -15.03 0.33
C ARG A 19 -2.32 -14.61 1.80
N LYS A 20 -1.19 -14.35 2.49
CA LYS A 20 -1.19 -13.86 3.87
C LYS A 20 -1.84 -12.48 4.00
N ALA A 21 -1.73 -11.66 2.96
CA ALA A 21 -2.31 -10.33 2.90
C ALA A 21 -3.75 -10.30 2.32
N GLY A 22 -4.39 -11.45 2.10
CA GLY A 22 -5.73 -11.52 1.51
C GLY A 22 -5.78 -11.15 0.03
N VAL A 23 -4.63 -11.17 -0.67
CA VAL A 23 -4.53 -10.85 -2.09
C VAL A 23 -4.51 -12.12 -2.93
N GLU A 24 -5.41 -12.21 -3.90
CA GLU A 24 -5.47 -13.31 -4.84
C GLU A 24 -4.51 -13.06 -6.02
N TYR A 25 -3.59 -13.99 -6.23
CA TYR A 25 -2.65 -13.96 -7.34
C TYR A 25 -3.07 -14.96 -8.42
N VAL A 26 -3.39 -14.48 -9.60
CA VAL A 26 -3.83 -15.31 -10.74
C VAL A 26 -3.12 -14.90 -12.02
N VAL A 27 -2.73 -15.89 -12.82
CA VAL A 27 -2.22 -15.68 -14.18
C VAL A 27 -3.34 -16.01 -15.16
N LEU A 28 -3.82 -15.01 -15.86
CA LEU A 28 -4.93 -15.12 -16.81
C LEU A 28 -4.49 -14.74 -18.22
N LYS A 29 -5.23 -15.25 -19.21
CA LYS A 29 -5.02 -14.84 -20.61
C LYS A 29 -5.53 -13.41 -20.82
N ASN A 30 -4.72 -12.54 -21.41
CA ASN A 30 -5.02 -11.13 -21.60
C ASN A 30 -6.38 -10.86 -22.27
N HIS A 31 -6.77 -11.69 -23.26
CA HIS A 31 -8.05 -11.52 -23.95
C HIS A 31 -9.28 -11.76 -23.05
N ILE A 32 -9.16 -12.66 -22.04
CA ILE A 32 -10.23 -12.92 -21.07
C ILE A 32 -10.40 -11.70 -20.16
N VAL A 33 -9.28 -11.21 -19.65
CA VAL A 33 -9.27 -10.03 -18.78
C VAL A 33 -9.81 -8.80 -19.50
N ASN A 34 -9.43 -8.63 -20.75
CA ASN A 34 -9.92 -7.56 -21.59
C ASN A 34 -11.45 -7.63 -21.81
N ARG A 35 -11.97 -8.81 -22.10
CA ARG A 35 -13.42 -9.01 -22.24
C ARG A 35 -14.17 -8.72 -20.94
N ALA A 36 -13.60 -9.12 -19.80
CA ALA A 36 -14.16 -8.84 -18.50
C ALA A 36 -14.11 -7.33 -18.17
N ALA A 37 -13.02 -6.65 -18.51
CA ALA A 37 -12.88 -5.20 -18.32
C ALA A 37 -13.91 -4.42 -19.15
N GLN A 38 -14.11 -4.78 -20.41
CA GLN A 38 -15.14 -4.17 -21.26
C GLN A 38 -16.56 -4.40 -20.72
N ALA A 39 -16.84 -5.60 -20.21
CA ALA A 39 -18.14 -5.91 -19.62
C ALA A 39 -18.43 -5.08 -18.35
N ASN A 40 -17.39 -4.67 -17.62
CA ASN A 40 -17.48 -3.84 -16.42
C ASN A 40 -17.31 -2.34 -16.69
N GLY A 41 -17.25 -1.90 -17.96
CA GLY A 41 -17.16 -0.49 -18.33
C GLY A 41 -15.81 0.17 -17.99
N VAL A 42 -14.72 -0.61 -17.91
CA VAL A 42 -13.37 -0.07 -17.71
C VAL A 42 -12.88 0.55 -19.01
N ASP A 43 -12.18 1.68 -18.91
CA ASP A 43 -11.65 2.44 -20.04
C ASP A 43 -10.82 1.59 -21.01
N GLU A 44 -10.97 1.85 -22.30
CA GLU A 44 -10.19 1.18 -23.36
C GLU A 44 -8.68 1.36 -23.22
N SER A 45 -8.25 2.38 -22.49
CA SER A 45 -6.85 2.64 -22.14
C SER A 45 -6.17 1.45 -21.45
N PHE A 46 -6.95 0.60 -20.75
CA PHE A 46 -6.47 -0.61 -20.10
C PHE A 46 -5.88 -1.63 -21.08
N HIS A 47 -6.34 -1.63 -22.32
CA HIS A 47 -5.81 -2.48 -23.40
C HIS A 47 -4.29 -2.33 -23.61
N ASN A 48 -3.78 -1.12 -23.43
CA ASN A 48 -2.35 -0.83 -23.65
C ASN A 48 -1.47 -1.53 -22.61
N TYR A 49 -1.99 -1.77 -21.41
CA TYR A 49 -1.26 -2.43 -20.32
C TYR A 49 -1.30 -3.97 -20.41
N LEU A 50 -2.21 -4.53 -21.21
CA LEU A 50 -2.35 -5.97 -21.40
C LEU A 50 -1.40 -6.56 -22.45
N LYS A 51 -0.41 -5.81 -22.93
CA LYS A 51 0.57 -6.31 -23.90
C LYS A 51 1.59 -7.21 -23.21
N GLY A 52 1.81 -8.42 -23.75
CA GLY A 52 2.78 -9.39 -23.24
C GLY A 52 2.26 -10.24 -22.07
N PRO A 53 3.14 -11.02 -21.43
CA PRO A 53 2.76 -11.83 -20.27
C PRO A 53 2.38 -10.93 -19.10
N SER A 54 1.27 -11.27 -18.48
CA SER A 54 0.72 -10.48 -17.38
C SER A 54 0.21 -11.39 -16.28
N ALA A 55 0.55 -11.07 -15.05
CA ALA A 55 -0.04 -11.66 -13.86
C ALA A 55 -0.88 -10.59 -13.17
N PHE A 56 -1.94 -11.03 -12.51
CA PHE A 56 -2.93 -10.17 -11.88
C PHE A 56 -2.97 -10.46 -10.39
N ALA A 57 -2.98 -9.40 -9.60
CA ALA A 57 -3.16 -9.44 -8.16
C ALA A 57 -4.47 -8.71 -7.81
N PHE A 58 -5.41 -9.42 -7.21
CA PHE A 58 -6.71 -8.89 -6.80
C PHE A 58 -6.71 -8.68 -5.29
N GLY A 59 -6.85 -7.44 -4.85
CA GLY A 59 -7.05 -7.09 -3.45
C GLY A 59 -8.53 -6.81 -3.20
N TYR A 60 -9.16 -7.62 -2.37
CA TYR A 60 -10.58 -7.49 -2.03
C TYR A 60 -10.78 -6.60 -0.79
N ASP A 61 -9.96 -6.79 0.23
CA ASP A 61 -10.09 -6.08 1.50
C ASP A 61 -9.34 -4.74 1.49
N ASP A 62 -8.10 -4.75 0.98
CA ASP A 62 -7.25 -3.56 0.92
C ASP A 62 -6.75 -3.36 -0.52
N ALA A 63 -7.21 -2.29 -1.16
CA ALA A 63 -6.84 -1.94 -2.53
C ALA A 63 -5.34 -1.62 -2.68
N VAL A 64 -4.65 -1.24 -1.59
CA VAL A 64 -3.24 -0.85 -1.60
C VAL A 64 -2.30 -2.03 -1.32
N ALA A 65 -2.78 -3.07 -0.65
CA ALA A 65 -1.96 -4.24 -0.29
C ALA A 65 -1.26 -4.89 -1.49
N PRO A 66 -1.93 -5.17 -2.63
CA PRO A 66 -1.27 -5.75 -3.80
C PRO A 66 -0.13 -4.88 -4.33
N ALA A 67 -0.36 -3.56 -4.42
CA ALA A 67 0.64 -2.62 -4.93
C ALA A 67 1.90 -2.56 -4.04
N ARG A 68 1.71 -2.60 -2.71
CA ARG A 68 2.81 -2.59 -1.74
C ARG A 68 3.67 -3.85 -1.85
N ILE A 69 3.04 -5.02 -1.83
CA ILE A 69 3.75 -6.31 -1.93
C ILE A 69 4.52 -6.41 -3.24
N LEU A 70 3.88 -6.00 -4.35
CA LEU A 70 4.54 -5.96 -5.66
C LEU A 70 5.72 -5.00 -5.67
N LYS A 71 5.59 -3.81 -5.11
CA LYS A 71 6.69 -2.84 -5.04
C LYS A 71 7.86 -3.38 -4.23
N ASP A 72 7.61 -4.02 -3.08
CA ASP A 72 8.65 -4.61 -2.26
C ASP A 72 9.35 -5.77 -3.00
N THR A 73 8.59 -6.57 -3.74
CA THR A 73 9.13 -7.64 -4.58
C THR A 73 9.97 -7.08 -5.73
N VAL A 74 9.50 -6.04 -6.41
CA VAL A 74 10.24 -5.35 -7.47
C VAL A 74 11.55 -4.76 -6.93
N LYS A 75 11.52 -4.13 -5.74
CA LYS A 75 12.73 -3.60 -5.09
C LYS A 75 13.74 -4.70 -4.74
N LYS A 76 13.27 -5.84 -4.24
CA LYS A 76 14.12 -6.99 -3.85
C LYS A 76 14.73 -7.69 -5.06
N LEU A 77 13.94 -7.94 -6.08
CA LEU A 77 14.30 -8.82 -7.20
C LEU A 77 14.75 -8.06 -8.45
N LYS A 78 14.34 -6.79 -8.61
CA LYS A 78 14.65 -5.93 -9.78
C LYS A 78 14.38 -6.60 -11.15
N LYS A 79 13.52 -7.60 -11.19
CA LYS A 79 13.24 -8.43 -12.37
C LYS A 79 11.80 -8.30 -12.86
N CYS A 80 10.92 -7.71 -12.08
CA CYS A 80 9.51 -7.54 -12.39
C CYS A 80 9.21 -6.07 -12.64
N GLU A 81 8.24 -5.80 -13.50
CA GLU A 81 7.74 -4.45 -13.76
C GLU A 81 6.24 -4.37 -13.50
N ILE A 82 5.83 -3.35 -12.77
CA ILE A 82 4.41 -3.03 -12.61
C ILE A 82 3.96 -2.30 -13.85
N LYS A 83 3.01 -2.86 -14.59
CA LYS A 83 2.46 -2.25 -15.81
C LYS A 83 1.40 -1.20 -15.51
N GLY A 84 0.57 -1.46 -14.54
CA GLY A 84 -0.53 -0.59 -14.13
C GLY A 84 -1.54 -1.35 -13.30
N GLY A 85 -2.64 -0.70 -12.94
CA GLY A 85 -3.71 -1.31 -12.17
C GLY A 85 -5.03 -0.56 -12.31
N ILE A 86 -6.07 -1.18 -11.77
CA ILE A 86 -7.41 -0.60 -11.70
C ILE A 86 -7.77 -0.46 -10.22
N ILE A 87 -8.18 0.72 -9.81
CA ILE A 87 -8.60 1.02 -8.45
C ILE A 87 -9.95 1.71 -8.53
N ASN A 88 -10.97 1.09 -7.94
CA ASN A 88 -12.34 1.62 -7.97
C ASN A 88 -12.85 1.97 -9.37
N GLY A 89 -12.46 1.19 -10.38
CA GLY A 89 -12.85 1.42 -11.79
C GLY A 89 -11.98 2.42 -12.56
N VAL A 90 -11.05 3.10 -11.89
CA VAL A 90 -10.12 4.04 -12.53
C VAL A 90 -8.81 3.34 -12.89
N VAL A 91 -8.42 3.46 -14.16
CA VAL A 91 -7.14 2.93 -14.65
C VAL A 91 -6.00 3.83 -14.16
N THR A 92 -5.03 3.24 -13.50
CA THR A 92 -3.86 3.92 -12.94
C THR A 92 -2.59 3.38 -13.59
N ASP A 93 -1.73 4.28 -14.02
CA ASP A 93 -0.44 3.98 -14.63
C ASP A 93 0.57 3.46 -13.59
N ALA A 94 1.69 2.90 -14.06
CA ALA A 94 2.78 2.40 -13.24
C ALA A 94 3.32 3.45 -12.24
N ALA A 95 3.40 4.71 -12.65
CA ALA A 95 3.82 5.80 -11.76
C ALA A 95 2.83 6.02 -10.62
N GLY A 96 1.52 6.03 -10.91
CA GLY A 96 0.47 6.12 -9.92
C GLY A 96 0.44 4.93 -8.96
N MET A 97 0.66 3.71 -9.49
CA MET A 97 0.75 2.49 -8.67
C MET A 97 1.95 2.53 -7.71
N ASN A 98 3.08 3.08 -8.14
CA ASN A 98 4.22 3.28 -7.26
C ASN A 98 3.93 4.27 -6.12
N THR A 99 3.23 5.36 -6.42
CA THR A 99 2.80 6.34 -5.41
C THR A 99 1.81 5.71 -4.42
N LEU A 100 0.85 4.92 -4.91
CA LEU A 100 -0.10 4.19 -4.08
C LEU A 100 0.60 3.15 -3.17
N ALA A 101 1.60 2.47 -3.68
CA ALA A 101 2.37 1.51 -2.89
C ALA A 101 3.17 2.16 -1.73
N ASP A 102 3.46 3.47 -1.82
CA ASP A 102 4.08 4.24 -0.72
C ASP A 102 3.08 4.65 0.36
N LEU A 103 1.78 4.52 0.11
CA LEU A 103 0.77 4.82 1.11
C LEU A 103 0.77 3.76 2.22
N PRO A 104 0.70 4.17 3.48
CA PRO A 104 0.52 3.25 4.60
C PRO A 104 -0.86 2.56 4.54
N SER A 105 -1.04 1.48 5.31
CA SER A 105 -2.32 0.78 5.38
C SER A 105 -3.45 1.70 5.87
N ARG A 106 -4.69 1.30 5.58
CA ARG A 106 -5.89 2.05 6.01
C ARG A 106 -5.86 2.34 7.51
N GLU A 107 -5.49 1.36 8.32
CA GLU A 107 -5.39 1.51 9.77
C GLU A 107 -4.32 2.51 10.19
N GLN A 108 -3.15 2.46 9.54
CA GLN A 108 -2.07 3.41 9.78
C GLN A 108 -2.42 4.83 9.33
N LEU A 109 -3.20 5.00 8.25
CA LEU A 109 -3.72 6.30 7.82
C LEU A 109 -4.69 6.88 8.85
N ILE A 110 -5.60 6.06 9.38
CA ILE A 110 -6.52 6.44 10.44
C ILE A 110 -5.74 6.81 11.70
N ALA A 111 -4.78 5.98 12.11
CA ALA A 111 -3.94 6.26 13.28
C ALA A 111 -3.16 7.59 13.12
N ARG A 112 -2.62 7.85 11.93
CA ARG A 112 -1.92 9.11 11.62
C ARG A 112 -2.87 10.30 11.67
N LEU A 113 -4.10 10.15 11.16
CA LEU A 113 -5.12 11.19 11.24
C LEU A 113 -5.48 11.49 12.69
N LEU A 114 -5.78 10.48 13.49
CA LEU A 114 -6.08 10.64 14.91
C LEU A 114 -4.90 11.28 15.66
N GLY A 115 -3.67 10.82 15.40
CA GLY A 115 -2.46 11.42 15.97
C GLY A 115 -2.28 12.88 15.60
N SER A 116 -2.60 13.27 14.35
CA SER A 116 -2.54 14.68 13.92
C SER A 116 -3.58 15.56 14.62
N MET A 117 -4.76 15.03 14.90
CA MET A 117 -5.81 15.73 15.65
C MET A 117 -5.44 15.89 17.14
N MET A 118 -4.77 14.89 17.73
CA MET A 118 -4.28 14.96 19.11
C MET A 118 -3.00 15.80 19.26
N SER A 119 -2.25 15.99 18.19
CA SER A 119 -0.96 16.69 18.21
C SER A 119 -1.00 18.12 18.78
N PRO A 120 -2.00 18.98 18.48
CA PRO A 120 -2.06 20.33 19.06
C PRO A 120 -2.18 20.32 20.59
N ILE A 121 -2.98 19.38 21.13
CA ILE A 121 -3.20 19.24 22.57
C ILE A 121 -1.92 18.76 23.25
N SER A 122 -1.29 17.72 22.69
CA SER A 122 -0.02 17.20 23.22
C SER A 122 1.11 18.22 23.15
N LYS A 123 1.20 18.99 22.07
CA LYS A 123 2.20 20.07 21.96
C LYS A 123 1.97 21.17 22.98
N LEU A 124 0.71 21.54 23.25
CA LEU A 124 0.40 22.53 24.29
C LEU A 124 0.86 22.04 25.66
N ALA A 125 0.58 20.79 26.00
CA ALA A 125 1.00 20.19 27.27
C ALA A 125 2.55 20.18 27.40
N ILE A 126 3.25 19.78 26.33
CA ILE A 126 4.72 19.79 26.30
C ILE A 126 5.28 21.22 26.50
N VAL A 127 4.73 22.21 25.79
CA VAL A 127 5.18 23.59 25.92
C VAL A 127 4.93 24.13 27.32
N LEU A 128 3.78 23.83 27.92
CA LEU A 128 3.49 24.21 29.30
C LEU A 128 4.48 23.57 30.29
N GLY A 129 4.81 22.28 30.08
CA GLY A 129 5.83 21.57 30.86
C GLY A 129 7.21 22.25 30.72
N GLN A 130 7.63 22.57 29.51
CA GLN A 130 8.90 23.26 29.26
C GLN A 130 8.95 24.67 29.90
N ILE A 131 7.82 25.40 29.87
CA ILE A 131 7.74 26.71 30.55
C ILE A 131 7.85 26.56 32.08
N GLN A 132 7.26 25.49 32.63
CA GLN A 132 7.36 25.17 34.06
C GLN A 132 8.82 24.83 34.42
N GLU A 133 9.50 24.02 33.64
CA GLU A 133 10.93 23.71 33.83
C GLU A 133 11.84 24.95 33.73
N GLN A 134 11.54 25.86 32.81
CA GLN A 134 12.29 27.13 32.65
C GLN A 134 12.02 28.12 33.79
N LYS A 135 10.84 28.12 34.38
CA LYS A 135 10.44 29.08 35.43
C LYS A 135 10.64 28.59 36.84
N GLY A 136 10.78 27.29 37.05
CA GLY A 136 10.88 26.70 38.38
C GLY A 136 11.68 25.42 38.32
N GLY A 137 13.00 25.56 38.43
CA GLY A 137 13.79 24.42 38.80
C GLY A 137 13.39 23.96 40.18
N SER A 138 12.80 22.80 40.33
CA SER A 138 12.64 21.99 41.51
C SER A 138 11.18 21.45 41.70
N ASP A 139 11.15 20.13 41.78
CA ASP A 139 10.09 19.30 42.31
C ASP A 139 8.69 19.30 41.64
N ALA A 140 8.54 18.38 40.68
CA ALA A 140 7.42 17.43 40.70
C ALA A 140 7.67 16.31 39.69
N ALA A 141 7.83 15.10 40.23
CA ALA A 141 7.94 13.86 39.47
C ALA A 141 6.70 13.65 38.56
N PRO A 142 6.88 13.08 37.36
CA PRO A 142 5.72 12.71 36.56
C PRO A 142 5.00 11.55 37.22
N ALA A 143 3.73 11.78 37.53
CA ALA A 143 2.83 10.69 37.94
C ALA A 143 2.70 9.73 36.76
N GLU A 144 3.16 8.52 36.95
CA GLU A 144 2.87 7.32 36.19
C GLU A 144 1.36 7.23 35.95
N ALA A 145 0.96 7.26 34.69
CA ALA A 145 -0.33 6.74 34.30
C ALA A 145 -0.13 5.32 33.82
N ALA A 146 -0.27 4.38 34.75
CA ALA A 146 -0.48 2.98 34.51
C ALA A 146 -1.94 2.74 34.09
N GLU A 147 -2.09 1.69 33.25
CA GLU A 147 -3.27 0.97 32.78
C GLU A 147 -4.07 1.54 31.63
#